data_7a8bef94689842a6b9648d8d54d8e165
#
_entry.id   7a8bef94689842a6b9648d8d54d8e165
#
_cell.length_a   1.000
_cell.length_b   1.000
_cell.length_c   1.000
_cell.angle_alpha   90.00
_cell.angle_beta   90.00
_cell.angle_gamma   90.00
#
_symmetry.space_group_name_H-M   'P 1'
#
loop_
_entity.id
_entity.type
_entity.pdbx_description
1 polymer ?
#
loop_
_entity_poly.entity_id
_entity_poly.type
_entity_poly.pdbx_seq_one_letter_code
_entity_poly.pdbx_strand_id
1 'polypeptide(L)'
;SQMRTALVGLAVFSALVNLLMLVGPLFMLQVYDRVLTSQSSATLFVLLAIVGYLYAIMGVLDHIRTRILARAGARFQAALDDRAFAAMLKQAEIPALRARPATALSDLGAIRQAVASNGTVAFFDLPWSIAFLALLFLFHPLLGWFAVCGAVMVLVLSVLAEWRARRDHAEASRSADLADALAEQSRQAVETLSALGMTARVASVWKSARSESMDASLRAGDRAGAMSSTLRTLRLLLQSLIL
;
A
#
# COMPACT_ATOMS: atom_id res chain seq x y z
N SER A 1 16.99 6.46 -21.23
CA SER A 1 17.63 5.11 -21.11
C SER A 1 17.60 4.60 -19.68
N GLN A 2 17.89 5.40 -18.67
CA GLN A 2 17.96 4.96 -17.24
C GLN A 2 16.63 4.41 -16.68
N MET A 3 15.48 4.95 -17.08
CA MET A 3 14.18 4.46 -16.69
C MET A 3 13.89 3.05 -17.24
N ARG A 4 14.28 2.79 -18.48
CA ARG A 4 14.16 1.44 -19.07
C ARG A 4 15.01 0.41 -18.33
N THR A 5 16.23 0.76 -17.97
CA THR A 5 17.11 -0.12 -17.19
C THR A 5 16.53 -0.43 -15.82
N ALA A 6 15.94 0.55 -15.15
CA ALA A 6 15.25 0.34 -13.86
C ALA A 6 14.03 -0.57 -14.00
N LEU A 7 13.22 -0.40 -15.05
CA LEU A 7 12.05 -1.25 -15.31
C LEU A 7 12.44 -2.69 -15.66
N VAL A 8 13.49 -2.88 -16.48
CA VAL A 8 14.02 -4.22 -16.80
C VAL A 8 14.57 -4.88 -15.54
N GLY A 9 15.36 -4.17 -14.75
CA GLY A 9 15.86 -4.68 -13.47
C GLY A 9 14.72 -5.10 -12.55
N LEU A 10 13.68 -4.26 -12.43
CA LEU A 10 12.49 -4.56 -11.63
C LEU A 10 11.77 -5.82 -12.13
N ALA A 11 11.60 -5.98 -13.44
CA ALA A 11 10.97 -7.16 -14.03
C ALA A 11 11.78 -8.45 -13.76
N VAL A 12 13.12 -8.38 -13.85
CA VAL A 12 14.01 -9.50 -13.55
C VAL A 12 13.94 -9.88 -12.07
N PHE A 13 14.02 -8.90 -11.16
CA PHE A 13 13.88 -9.16 -9.73
C PHE A 13 12.49 -9.71 -9.37
N SER A 14 11.43 -9.18 -9.99
CA SER A 14 10.07 -9.71 -9.82
C SER A 14 9.99 -11.17 -10.29
N ALA A 15 10.59 -11.51 -11.43
CA ALA A 15 10.66 -12.88 -11.92
C ALA A 15 11.34 -13.82 -10.92
N LEU A 16 12.50 -13.42 -10.39
CA LEU A 16 13.24 -14.21 -9.41
C LEU A 16 12.48 -14.40 -8.10
N VAL A 17 11.86 -13.33 -7.57
CA VAL A 17 11.04 -13.41 -6.36
C VAL A 17 9.84 -14.33 -6.56
N ASN A 18 9.14 -14.21 -7.68
CA ASN A 18 7.99 -15.06 -7.99
C ASN A 18 8.38 -16.54 -8.19
N LEU A 19 9.53 -16.83 -8.80
CA LEU A 19 10.06 -18.20 -8.87
C LEU A 19 10.41 -18.74 -7.48
N LEU A 20 11.00 -17.91 -6.61
CA LEU A 20 11.32 -18.31 -5.24
C LEU A 20 10.06 -18.55 -4.38
N MET A 21 8.89 -17.96 -4.72
CA MET A 21 7.62 -18.26 -4.05
C MET A 21 7.20 -19.73 -4.20
N LEU A 22 7.65 -20.42 -5.25
CA LEU A 22 7.40 -21.86 -5.44
C LEU A 22 8.18 -22.76 -4.45
N VAL A 23 9.18 -22.21 -3.78
CA VAL A 23 10.01 -22.98 -2.82
C VAL A 23 9.16 -23.55 -1.70
N GLY A 24 8.13 -22.84 -1.20
CA GLY A 24 7.22 -23.33 -0.16
C GLY A 24 6.45 -24.59 -0.58
N PRO A 25 5.67 -24.55 -1.66
CA PRO A 25 4.99 -25.74 -2.19
C PRO A 25 5.93 -26.90 -2.52
N LEU A 26 7.09 -26.63 -3.13
CA LEU A 26 8.08 -27.66 -3.44
C LEU A 26 8.69 -28.29 -2.19
N PHE A 27 8.94 -27.50 -1.17
CA PHE A 27 9.40 -28.00 0.13
C PHE A 27 8.37 -28.94 0.75
N MET A 28 7.09 -28.53 0.77
CA MET A 28 6.01 -29.38 1.29
C MET A 28 5.91 -30.71 0.53
N LEU A 29 5.99 -30.65 -0.81
CA LEU A 29 6.01 -31.88 -1.63
C LEU A 29 7.18 -32.80 -1.24
N GLN A 30 8.38 -32.27 -1.10
CA GLN A 30 9.57 -33.04 -0.71
C GLN A 30 9.46 -33.60 0.72
N VAL A 31 8.81 -32.88 1.62
CA VAL A 31 8.56 -33.36 2.98
C VAL A 31 7.60 -34.56 2.95
N TYR A 32 6.51 -34.48 2.20
CA TYR A 32 5.54 -35.56 2.07
C TYR A 32 6.14 -36.80 1.38
N ASP A 33 6.80 -36.61 0.26
CA ASP A 33 7.28 -37.71 -0.55
C ASP A 33 8.55 -38.37 0.01
N ARG A 34 9.41 -37.63 0.66
CA ARG A 34 10.74 -38.12 1.01
C ARG A 34 11.00 -38.16 2.53
N VAL A 35 10.61 -37.15 3.26
CA VAL A 35 10.91 -37.10 4.71
C VAL A 35 9.97 -37.99 5.49
N LEU A 36 8.67 -37.94 5.23
CA LEU A 36 7.67 -38.76 5.93
C LEU A 36 7.81 -40.23 5.60
N THR A 37 8.15 -40.59 4.36
CA THR A 37 8.36 -41.99 3.95
C THR A 37 9.66 -42.58 4.50
N SER A 38 10.75 -41.79 4.56
CA SER A 38 12.04 -42.28 5.06
C SER A 38 12.28 -42.08 6.56
N GLN A 39 11.43 -41.28 7.24
CA GLN A 39 11.58 -40.87 8.64
C GLN A 39 12.99 -40.30 8.96
N SER A 40 13.69 -39.74 7.96
CA SER A 40 15.04 -39.24 8.08
C SER A 40 15.06 -37.81 8.56
N SER A 41 15.44 -37.59 9.84
CA SER A 41 15.65 -36.28 10.41
C SER A 41 16.78 -35.50 9.70
N ALA A 42 17.83 -36.18 9.24
CA ALA A 42 18.93 -35.56 8.50
C ALA A 42 18.45 -34.91 7.19
N THR A 43 17.58 -35.58 6.44
CA THR A 43 17.00 -35.04 5.21
C THR A 43 16.13 -33.81 5.49
N LEU A 44 15.36 -33.83 6.58
CA LEU A 44 14.55 -32.70 7.01
C LEU A 44 15.41 -31.48 7.31
N PHE A 45 16.49 -31.64 8.08
CA PHE A 45 17.39 -30.53 8.42
C PHE A 45 18.04 -29.91 7.18
N VAL A 46 18.51 -30.73 6.23
CA VAL A 46 19.09 -30.22 4.99
C VAL A 46 18.07 -29.46 4.15
N LEU A 47 16.86 -29.99 3.97
CA LEU A 47 15.79 -29.30 3.26
C LEU A 47 15.42 -27.99 3.94
N LEU A 48 15.33 -27.97 5.25
CA LEU A 48 14.99 -26.77 6.02
C LEU A 48 16.08 -25.70 5.89
N ALA A 49 17.36 -26.08 5.88
CA ALA A 49 18.48 -25.19 5.64
C ALA A 49 18.45 -24.59 4.24
N ILE A 50 18.16 -25.40 3.20
CA ILE A 50 18.04 -24.94 1.81
C ILE A 50 16.89 -23.96 1.68
N VAL A 51 15.72 -24.27 2.22
CA VAL A 51 14.53 -23.39 2.18
C VAL A 51 14.79 -22.09 2.92
N GLY A 52 15.40 -22.14 4.10
CA GLY A 52 15.77 -20.95 4.87
C GLY A 52 16.73 -20.05 4.08
N TYR A 53 17.71 -20.63 3.41
CA TYR A 53 18.63 -19.90 2.54
C TYR A 53 17.91 -19.26 1.34
N LEU A 54 17.03 -19.98 0.66
CA LEU A 54 16.26 -19.46 -0.47
C LEU A 54 15.29 -18.34 -0.05
N TYR A 55 14.64 -18.46 1.10
CA TYR A 55 13.80 -17.38 1.64
C TYR A 55 14.63 -16.16 2.07
N ALA A 56 15.84 -16.35 2.58
CA ALA A 56 16.75 -15.24 2.87
C ALA A 56 17.12 -14.48 1.58
N ILE A 57 17.44 -15.20 0.50
CA ILE A 57 17.69 -14.60 -0.81
C ILE A 57 16.44 -13.86 -1.31
N MET A 58 15.26 -14.47 -1.21
CA MET A 58 13.98 -13.86 -1.60
C MET A 58 13.76 -12.54 -0.86
N GLY A 59 13.99 -12.50 0.46
CA GLY A 59 13.87 -11.28 1.26
C GLY A 59 14.84 -10.18 0.83
N VAL A 60 16.09 -10.53 0.49
CA VAL A 60 17.07 -9.57 -0.03
C VAL A 60 16.64 -9.02 -1.39
N LEU A 61 16.18 -9.89 -2.30
CA LEU A 61 15.70 -9.48 -3.63
C LEU A 61 14.48 -8.56 -3.54
N ASP A 62 13.54 -8.88 -2.65
CA ASP A 62 12.35 -8.05 -2.42
C ASP A 62 12.72 -6.68 -1.82
N HIS A 63 13.68 -6.64 -0.89
CA HIS A 63 14.23 -5.38 -0.38
C HIS A 63 14.91 -4.55 -1.47
N ILE A 64 15.70 -5.17 -2.35
CA ILE A 64 16.33 -4.48 -3.47
C ILE A 64 15.26 -3.93 -4.43
N ARG A 65 14.23 -4.69 -4.73
CA ARG A 65 13.11 -4.31 -5.59
C ARG A 65 12.40 -3.05 -5.07
N THR A 66 12.03 -3.03 -3.79
CA THR A 66 11.40 -1.87 -3.16
C THR A 66 12.31 -0.65 -3.14
N ARG A 67 13.61 -0.85 -2.94
CA ARG A 67 14.60 0.23 -2.98
C ARG A 67 14.80 0.82 -4.39
N ILE A 68 14.75 -0.01 -5.43
CA ILE A 68 14.78 0.46 -6.83
C ILE A 68 13.57 1.34 -7.13
N LEU A 69 12.37 0.91 -6.73
CA LEU A 69 11.14 1.69 -6.91
C LEU A 69 11.18 3.03 -6.17
N ALA A 70 11.60 3.03 -4.93
CA ALA A 70 11.73 4.26 -4.14
C ALA A 70 12.70 5.27 -4.80
N ARG A 71 13.83 4.77 -5.32
CA ARG A 71 14.80 5.60 -6.04
C ARG A 71 14.28 6.08 -7.40
N ALA A 72 13.55 5.24 -8.12
CA ALA A 72 12.92 5.62 -9.38
C ALA A 72 11.88 6.74 -9.16
N GLY A 73 11.04 6.61 -8.13
CA GLY A 73 10.08 7.64 -7.73
C GLY A 73 10.75 8.96 -7.33
N ALA A 74 11.83 8.90 -6.54
CA ALA A 74 12.58 10.08 -6.15
C ALA A 74 13.24 10.81 -7.35
N ARG A 75 13.81 10.05 -8.29
CA ARG A 75 14.38 10.62 -9.53
C ARG A 75 13.31 11.24 -10.42
N PHE A 76 12.15 10.60 -10.52
CA PHE A 76 11.01 11.13 -11.26
C PHE A 76 10.55 12.47 -10.67
N GLN A 77 10.40 12.54 -9.35
CA GLN A 77 10.06 13.76 -8.66
C GLN A 77 11.12 14.86 -8.93
N ALA A 78 12.41 14.58 -8.68
CA ALA A 78 13.47 15.54 -8.87
C ALA A 78 13.56 16.10 -10.30
N ALA A 79 13.20 15.30 -11.31
CA ALA A 79 13.15 15.75 -12.71
C ALA A 79 11.98 16.70 -13.02
N LEU A 80 10.97 16.76 -12.16
CA LEU A 80 9.77 17.58 -12.34
C LEU A 80 9.65 18.71 -11.31
N ASP A 81 10.43 18.71 -10.23
CA ASP A 81 10.35 19.69 -9.15
C ASP A 81 10.49 21.13 -9.68
N ASP A 82 11.49 21.41 -10.52
CA ASP A 82 11.70 22.76 -11.10
C ASP A 82 10.49 23.20 -11.95
N ARG A 83 9.92 22.28 -12.71
CA ARG A 83 8.73 22.55 -13.55
C ARG A 83 7.48 22.79 -12.70
N ALA A 84 7.28 21.98 -11.66
CA ALA A 84 6.17 22.13 -10.73
C ALA A 84 6.26 23.45 -9.97
N PHE A 85 7.46 23.82 -9.52
CA PHE A 85 7.72 25.09 -8.85
C PHE A 85 7.47 26.29 -9.78
N ALA A 86 8.00 26.26 -11.02
CA ALA A 86 7.75 27.29 -12.01
C ALA A 86 6.27 27.44 -12.35
N ALA A 87 5.53 26.34 -12.44
CA ALA A 87 4.09 26.35 -12.66
C ALA A 87 3.33 26.99 -11.50
N MET A 88 3.74 26.70 -10.27
CA MET A 88 3.18 27.30 -9.06
C MET A 88 3.41 28.83 -9.00
N LEU A 89 4.60 29.31 -9.37
CA LEU A 89 4.89 30.73 -9.44
C LEU A 89 4.03 31.43 -10.51
N LYS A 90 3.91 30.84 -11.70
CA LYS A 90 3.04 31.37 -12.75
C LYS A 90 1.57 31.43 -12.33
N GLN A 91 1.09 30.44 -11.59
CA GLN A 91 -0.27 30.44 -11.04
C GLN A 91 -0.46 31.63 -10.07
N ALA A 92 0.54 31.96 -9.25
CA ALA A 92 0.49 33.07 -8.32
C ALA A 92 0.51 34.46 -9.03
N GLU A 93 1.04 34.57 -10.23
CA GLU A 93 1.02 35.78 -11.06
C GLU A 93 -0.37 36.14 -11.58
N ILE A 94 -1.25 35.14 -11.72
CA ILE A 94 -2.61 35.34 -12.24
C ILE A 94 -3.57 35.63 -11.08
N PRO A 95 -4.14 36.84 -10.98
CA PRO A 95 -4.97 37.23 -9.84
C PRO A 95 -6.17 36.30 -9.59
N ALA A 96 -6.80 35.82 -10.66
CA ALA A 96 -7.93 34.90 -10.58
C ALA A 96 -7.56 33.49 -10.01
N LEU A 97 -6.31 33.09 -10.10
CA LEU A 97 -5.82 31.78 -9.63
C LEU A 97 -5.05 31.87 -8.31
N ARG A 98 -4.70 33.09 -7.87
CA ARG A 98 -3.93 33.32 -6.62
C ARG A 98 -4.63 32.75 -5.37
N ALA A 99 -5.96 32.74 -5.36
CA ALA A 99 -6.75 32.22 -4.24
C ALA A 99 -6.88 30.69 -4.24
N ARG A 100 -6.45 30.00 -5.30
CA ARG A 100 -6.47 28.53 -5.36
C ARG A 100 -5.24 27.97 -4.67
N PRO A 101 -5.39 26.89 -3.86
CA PRO A 101 -4.23 26.26 -3.25
C PRO A 101 -3.29 25.73 -4.34
N ALA A 102 -2.01 26.01 -4.19
CA ALA A 102 -0.97 25.52 -5.11
C ALA A 102 -0.62 24.08 -4.73
N THR A 103 -1.32 23.12 -5.33
CA THR A 103 -1.17 21.68 -5.02
C THR A 103 -0.09 20.96 -5.82
N ALA A 104 0.53 21.65 -6.80
CA ALA A 104 1.46 21.02 -7.75
C ALA A 104 2.60 20.23 -7.07
N LEU A 105 3.19 20.76 -6.00
CA LEU A 105 4.26 20.06 -5.26
C LEU A 105 3.73 18.90 -4.41
N SER A 106 2.56 19.04 -3.79
CA SER A 106 1.92 17.97 -3.02
C SER A 106 1.45 16.84 -3.94
N ASP A 107 0.90 17.18 -5.11
CA ASP A 107 0.49 16.21 -6.13
C ASP A 107 1.69 15.41 -6.66
N LEU A 108 2.83 16.09 -6.88
CA LEU A 108 4.06 15.43 -7.29
C LEU A 108 4.59 14.47 -6.19
N GLY A 109 4.48 14.86 -4.93
CA GLY A 109 4.77 14.00 -3.77
C GLY A 109 3.86 12.78 -3.73
N ALA A 110 2.57 12.94 -3.98
CA ALA A 110 1.59 11.86 -4.05
C ALA A 110 1.90 10.87 -5.20
N ILE A 111 2.27 11.38 -6.38
CA ILE A 111 2.69 10.54 -7.51
C ILE A 111 3.95 9.74 -7.16
N ARG A 112 4.96 10.37 -6.53
CA ARG A 112 6.16 9.66 -6.05
C ARG A 112 5.78 8.52 -5.11
N GLN A 113 4.91 8.78 -4.16
CA GLN A 113 4.47 7.78 -3.18
C GLN A 113 3.69 6.65 -3.87
N ALA A 114 2.85 6.95 -4.84
CA ALA A 114 2.14 5.96 -5.64
C ALA A 114 3.12 5.06 -6.41
N VAL A 115 4.14 5.62 -7.06
CA VAL A 115 5.18 4.86 -7.77
C VAL A 115 5.98 3.96 -6.82
N ALA A 116 6.28 4.44 -5.61
CA ALA A 116 7.01 3.67 -4.60
C ALA A 116 6.11 2.70 -3.80
N SER A 117 4.81 2.64 -4.09
CA SER A 117 3.86 1.80 -3.35
C SER A 117 3.92 0.32 -3.74
N ASN A 118 3.38 -0.51 -2.85
CA ASN A 118 3.18 -1.94 -3.12
C ASN A 118 2.28 -2.21 -4.34
N GLY A 119 1.44 -1.25 -4.75
CA GLY A 119 0.61 -1.36 -5.96
C GLY A 119 1.45 -1.48 -7.24
N THR A 120 2.54 -0.73 -7.34
CA THR A 120 3.48 -0.83 -8.47
C THR A 120 4.17 -2.19 -8.48
N VAL A 121 4.56 -2.70 -7.30
CA VAL A 121 5.13 -4.05 -7.16
C VAL A 121 4.12 -5.10 -7.65
N ALA A 122 2.88 -5.03 -7.20
CA ALA A 122 1.82 -5.95 -7.59
C ALA A 122 1.55 -5.96 -9.10
N PHE A 123 1.71 -4.82 -9.78
CA PHE A 123 1.59 -4.74 -11.24
C PHE A 123 2.63 -5.62 -11.96
N PHE A 124 3.87 -5.66 -11.46
CA PHE A 124 4.92 -6.52 -12.02
C PHE A 124 4.75 -8.01 -11.65
N ASP A 125 4.03 -8.30 -10.56
CA ASP A 125 3.73 -9.67 -10.13
C ASP A 125 2.49 -10.26 -10.84
N LEU A 126 1.66 -9.42 -11.44
CA LEU A 126 0.41 -9.82 -12.11
C LEU A 126 0.62 -10.86 -13.24
N PRO A 127 1.61 -10.74 -14.15
CA PRO A 127 1.87 -11.75 -15.18
C PRO A 127 2.20 -13.12 -14.57
N TRP A 128 2.92 -13.16 -13.45
CA TRP A 128 3.27 -14.38 -12.74
C TRP A 128 2.06 -15.03 -12.08
N SER A 129 1.15 -14.22 -11.54
CA SER A 129 -0.11 -14.72 -10.99
C SER A 129 -0.94 -15.43 -12.05
N ILE A 130 -0.98 -14.90 -13.29
CA ILE A 130 -1.65 -15.54 -14.42
C ILE A 130 -0.94 -16.84 -14.80
N ALA A 131 0.39 -16.86 -14.85
CA ALA A 131 1.17 -18.05 -15.15
C ALA A 131 0.95 -19.16 -14.11
N PHE A 132 0.93 -18.83 -12.82
CA PHE A 132 0.64 -19.81 -11.76
C PHE A 132 -0.79 -20.31 -11.82
N LEU A 133 -1.74 -19.45 -12.16
CA LEU A 133 -3.13 -19.86 -12.36
C LEU A 133 -3.26 -20.82 -13.54
N ALA A 134 -2.59 -20.54 -14.66
CA ALA A 134 -2.54 -21.45 -15.80
C ALA A 134 -1.91 -22.81 -15.43
N LEU A 135 -0.87 -22.80 -14.60
CA LEU A 135 -0.24 -24.02 -14.11
C LEU A 135 -1.21 -24.84 -13.25
N LEU A 136 -2.02 -24.22 -12.39
CA LEU A 136 -3.05 -24.89 -11.60
C LEU A 136 -4.12 -25.56 -12.49
N PHE A 137 -4.52 -24.91 -13.57
CA PHE A 137 -5.44 -25.51 -14.55
C PHE A 137 -4.83 -26.71 -15.25
N LEU A 138 -3.52 -26.68 -15.51
CA LEU A 138 -2.80 -27.81 -16.13
C LEU A 138 -2.75 -29.04 -15.21
N PHE A 139 -2.61 -28.85 -13.90
CA PHE A 139 -2.62 -29.93 -12.93
C PHE A 139 -4.03 -30.50 -12.72
N HIS A 140 -5.01 -29.65 -12.45
CA HIS A 140 -6.39 -30.07 -12.25
C HIS A 140 -7.38 -28.93 -12.47
N PRO A 141 -8.36 -29.06 -13.38
CA PRO A 141 -9.31 -27.97 -13.69
C PRO A 141 -10.11 -27.47 -12.49
N LEU A 142 -10.50 -28.35 -11.56
CA LEU A 142 -11.24 -27.94 -10.35
C LEU A 142 -10.40 -27.04 -9.43
N LEU A 143 -9.09 -27.32 -9.28
CA LEU A 143 -8.18 -26.48 -8.50
C LEU A 143 -8.02 -25.10 -9.16
N GLY A 144 -7.92 -25.08 -10.50
CA GLY A 144 -7.87 -23.82 -11.25
C GLY A 144 -9.12 -22.97 -11.03
N TRP A 145 -10.31 -23.56 -11.15
CA TRP A 145 -11.56 -22.82 -10.91
C TRP A 145 -11.72 -22.37 -9.47
N PHE A 146 -11.33 -23.19 -8.50
CA PHE A 146 -11.34 -22.83 -7.08
C PHE A 146 -10.42 -21.63 -6.81
N ALA A 147 -9.20 -21.65 -7.38
CA ALA A 147 -8.25 -20.55 -7.26
C ALA A 147 -8.78 -19.25 -7.92
N VAL A 148 -9.41 -19.34 -9.10
CA VAL A 148 -10.06 -18.18 -9.75
C VAL A 148 -11.16 -17.61 -8.88
N CYS A 149 -12.09 -18.43 -8.40
CA CYS A 149 -13.18 -17.98 -7.54
C CYS A 149 -12.65 -17.33 -6.26
N GLY A 150 -11.64 -17.93 -5.62
CA GLY A 150 -10.99 -17.36 -4.45
C GLY A 150 -10.30 -16.02 -4.74
N ALA A 151 -9.57 -15.92 -5.85
CA ALA A 151 -8.92 -14.69 -6.27
C ALA A 151 -9.93 -13.57 -6.57
N VAL A 152 -10.99 -13.88 -7.31
CA VAL A 152 -12.08 -12.92 -7.61
C VAL A 152 -12.77 -12.47 -6.32
N MET A 153 -13.08 -13.38 -5.40
CA MET A 153 -13.70 -13.06 -4.13
C MET A 153 -12.81 -12.10 -3.30
N VAL A 154 -11.51 -12.40 -3.18
CA VAL A 154 -10.57 -11.52 -2.46
C VAL A 154 -10.46 -10.16 -3.16
N LEU A 155 -10.41 -10.13 -4.49
CA LEU A 155 -10.36 -8.87 -5.25
C LEU A 155 -11.60 -8.02 -5.01
N VAL A 156 -12.79 -8.58 -5.14
CA VAL A 156 -14.07 -7.86 -4.92
C VAL A 156 -14.13 -7.30 -3.50
N LEU A 157 -13.80 -8.11 -2.50
CA LEU A 157 -13.79 -7.66 -1.11
C LEU A 157 -12.73 -6.58 -0.87
N SER A 158 -11.55 -6.68 -1.50
CA SER A 158 -10.50 -5.66 -1.39
C SER A 158 -10.93 -4.33 -2.00
N VAL A 159 -11.55 -4.36 -3.19
CA VAL A 159 -12.07 -3.14 -3.84
C VAL A 159 -13.19 -2.51 -3.00
N LEU A 160 -14.09 -3.33 -2.46
CA LEU A 160 -15.18 -2.85 -1.60
C LEU A 160 -14.65 -2.25 -0.28
N ALA A 161 -13.63 -2.88 0.30
CA ALA A 161 -12.92 -2.38 1.47
C ALA A 161 -12.29 -1.01 1.21
N GLU A 162 -11.56 -0.89 0.11
CA GLU A 162 -10.89 0.34 -0.30
C GLU A 162 -11.91 1.46 -0.56
N TRP A 163 -13.02 1.15 -1.24
CA TRP A 163 -14.06 2.14 -1.52
C TRP A 163 -14.74 2.67 -0.25
N ARG A 164 -14.97 1.80 0.74
CA ARG A 164 -15.47 2.23 2.07
C ARG A 164 -14.43 3.04 2.84
N ALA A 165 -13.19 2.56 2.86
CA ALA A 165 -12.10 3.24 3.55
C ALA A 165 -11.87 4.66 3.02
N ARG A 166 -11.94 4.86 1.70
CA ARG A 166 -11.81 6.20 1.07
C ARG A 166 -12.90 7.16 1.53
N ARG A 167 -14.15 6.70 1.71
CA ARG A 167 -15.24 7.52 2.21
C ARG A 167 -15.01 7.93 3.66
N ASP A 168 -14.68 6.96 4.52
CA ASP A 168 -14.43 7.21 5.95
C ASP A 168 -13.23 8.14 6.15
N HIS A 169 -12.15 7.96 5.37
CA HIS A 169 -11.00 8.86 5.39
C HIS A 169 -11.33 10.27 4.87
N ALA A 170 -12.15 10.40 3.83
CA ALA A 170 -12.58 11.71 3.33
C ALA A 170 -13.43 12.48 4.36
N GLU A 171 -14.29 11.79 5.10
CA GLU A 171 -15.08 12.38 6.19
C GLU A 171 -14.17 12.82 7.34
N ALA A 172 -13.24 11.96 7.77
CA ALA A 172 -12.26 12.29 8.80
C ALA A 172 -11.37 13.47 8.41
N SER A 173 -10.92 13.53 7.14
CA SER A 173 -10.14 14.66 6.63
C SER A 173 -10.93 15.96 6.67
N ARG A 174 -12.18 15.97 6.22
CA ARG A 174 -13.03 17.17 6.27
C ARG A 174 -13.22 17.71 7.69
N SER A 175 -13.44 16.82 8.66
CA SER A 175 -13.57 17.20 10.05
C SER A 175 -12.27 17.76 10.61
N ALA A 176 -11.11 17.22 10.19
CA ALA A 176 -9.80 17.74 10.55
C ALA A 176 -9.57 19.13 9.95
N ASP A 177 -9.86 19.31 8.66
CA ASP A 177 -9.71 20.59 7.95
C ASP A 177 -10.55 21.69 8.61
N LEU A 178 -11.77 21.39 9.08
CA LEU A 178 -12.61 22.32 9.82
C LEU A 178 -12.00 22.73 11.16
N ALA A 179 -11.47 21.78 11.92
CA ALA A 179 -10.81 22.07 13.20
C ALA A 179 -9.54 22.91 13.00
N ASP A 180 -8.77 22.63 11.96
CA ASP A 180 -7.55 23.38 11.64
C ASP A 180 -7.87 24.79 11.10
N ALA A 181 -8.93 24.96 10.30
CA ALA A 181 -9.43 26.25 9.85
C ALA A 181 -9.89 27.12 11.02
N LEU A 182 -10.61 26.54 12.00
CA LEU A 182 -11.02 27.26 13.23
C LEU A 182 -9.80 27.69 14.05
N ALA A 183 -8.78 26.86 14.15
CA ALA A 183 -7.54 27.20 14.85
C ALA A 183 -6.83 28.38 14.17
N GLU A 184 -6.71 28.34 12.83
CA GLU A 184 -6.05 29.40 12.06
C GLU A 184 -6.81 30.71 12.09
N GLN A 185 -8.15 30.67 11.94
CA GLN A 185 -8.99 31.89 12.11
C GLN A 185 -8.85 32.49 13.51
N SER A 186 -8.82 31.65 14.54
CA SER A 186 -8.64 32.08 15.92
C SER A 186 -7.26 32.73 16.15
N ARG A 187 -6.21 32.18 15.52
CA ARG A 187 -4.86 32.74 15.56
C ARG A 187 -4.79 34.11 14.92
N GLN A 188 -5.46 34.27 13.76
CA GLN A 188 -5.48 35.58 13.07
C GLN A 188 -6.27 36.62 13.82
N ALA A 189 -7.27 36.24 14.59
CA ALA A 189 -8.13 37.16 15.39
C ALA A 189 -7.74 37.24 16.87
N VAL A 190 -6.54 36.80 17.26
CA VAL A 190 -6.13 36.64 18.67
C VAL A 190 -6.23 37.91 19.47
N GLU A 191 -5.85 39.08 18.91
CA GLU A 191 -5.90 40.37 19.56
C GLU A 191 -7.36 40.77 19.88
N THR A 192 -8.25 40.64 18.91
CA THR A 192 -9.69 40.92 19.06
C THR A 192 -10.34 40.00 20.08
N LEU A 193 -10.04 38.70 20.01
CA LEU A 193 -10.57 37.70 20.93
C LEU A 193 -10.12 37.95 22.39
N SER A 194 -8.86 38.38 22.56
CA SER A 194 -8.30 38.72 23.88
C SER A 194 -8.94 39.97 24.43
N ALA A 195 -9.11 41.02 23.62
CA ALA A 195 -9.74 42.25 24.00
C ALA A 195 -11.21 42.07 24.43
N LEU A 196 -11.92 41.16 23.78
CA LEU A 196 -13.32 40.82 24.08
C LEU A 196 -13.49 39.77 25.20
N GLY A 197 -12.39 39.19 25.71
CA GLY A 197 -12.44 38.13 26.73
C GLY A 197 -13.03 36.80 26.21
N MET A 198 -13.06 36.57 24.89
CA MET A 198 -13.72 35.43 24.25
C MET A 198 -12.81 34.22 24.06
N THR A 199 -11.57 34.25 24.48
CA THR A 199 -10.57 33.17 24.26
C THR A 199 -11.04 31.82 24.79
N ALA A 200 -11.64 31.76 25.98
CA ALA A 200 -12.14 30.53 26.58
C ALA A 200 -13.31 29.95 25.78
N ARG A 201 -14.19 30.77 25.22
CA ARG A 201 -15.32 30.36 24.40
C ARG A 201 -14.86 29.76 23.07
N VAL A 202 -13.93 30.44 22.40
CA VAL A 202 -13.34 29.97 21.13
C VAL A 202 -12.57 28.65 21.35
N ALA A 203 -11.80 28.56 22.44
CA ALA A 203 -11.11 27.34 22.81
C ALA A 203 -12.09 26.14 23.02
N SER A 204 -13.26 26.41 23.66
CA SER A 204 -14.26 25.31 23.82
C SER A 204 -14.86 24.87 22.49
N VAL A 205 -15.14 25.81 21.57
CA VAL A 205 -15.66 25.47 20.21
C VAL A 205 -14.63 24.67 19.42
N TRP A 206 -13.36 25.11 19.42
CA TRP A 206 -12.27 24.40 18.76
C TRP A 206 -12.07 22.99 19.35
N LYS A 207 -12.11 22.86 20.68
CA LYS A 207 -11.97 21.58 21.37
C LYS A 207 -13.08 20.59 20.96
N SER A 208 -14.32 21.07 20.81
CA SER A 208 -15.44 20.24 20.31
C SER A 208 -15.19 19.78 18.87
N ALA A 209 -14.82 20.67 17.96
CA ALA A 209 -14.50 20.34 16.57
C ALA A 209 -13.31 19.36 16.48
N ARG A 210 -12.30 19.56 17.33
CA ARG A 210 -11.11 18.67 17.38
C ARG A 210 -11.49 17.27 17.90
N SER A 211 -12.34 17.18 18.93
CA SER A 211 -12.85 15.91 19.45
C SER A 211 -13.62 15.13 18.37
N GLU A 212 -14.49 15.82 17.65
CA GLU A 212 -15.26 15.22 16.55
C GLU A 212 -14.34 14.68 15.43
N SER A 213 -13.32 15.45 15.07
CA SER A 213 -12.29 15.01 14.10
C SER A 213 -11.52 13.77 14.58
N MET A 214 -11.14 13.73 15.87
CA MET A 214 -10.47 12.55 16.43
C MET A 214 -11.37 11.33 16.42
N ASP A 215 -12.63 11.48 16.81
CA ASP A 215 -13.61 10.37 16.80
C ASP A 215 -13.88 9.87 15.38
N ALA A 216 -13.96 10.75 14.38
CA ALA A 216 -14.09 10.37 12.99
C ALA A 216 -12.86 9.58 12.51
N SER A 217 -11.66 10.03 12.85
CA SER A 217 -10.40 9.36 12.51
C SER A 217 -10.28 7.98 13.17
N LEU A 218 -10.68 7.85 14.44
CA LEU A 218 -10.69 6.58 15.15
C LEU A 218 -11.69 5.60 14.51
N ARG A 219 -12.92 6.05 14.22
CA ARG A 219 -13.91 5.20 13.53
C ARG A 219 -13.43 4.74 12.15
N ALA A 220 -12.78 5.63 11.39
CA ALA A 220 -12.20 5.28 10.09
C ALA A 220 -11.08 4.23 10.25
N GLY A 221 -10.19 4.42 11.24
CA GLY A 221 -9.10 3.48 11.56
C GLY A 221 -9.62 2.11 11.99
N ASP A 222 -10.60 2.05 12.89
CA ASP A 222 -11.20 0.81 13.39
C ASP A 222 -11.86 0.01 12.28
N ARG A 223 -12.64 0.67 11.41
CA ARG A 223 -13.27 0.02 10.26
C ARG A 223 -12.26 -0.50 9.26
N ALA A 224 -11.23 0.29 8.94
CA ALA A 224 -10.15 -0.13 8.05
C ALA A 224 -9.37 -1.31 8.65
N GLY A 225 -9.08 -1.29 9.96
CA GLY A 225 -8.43 -2.36 10.68
C GLY A 225 -9.25 -3.66 10.68
N ALA A 226 -10.54 -3.59 11.00
CA ALA A 226 -11.43 -4.74 10.96
C ALA A 226 -11.50 -5.38 9.56
N MET A 227 -11.61 -4.55 8.51
CA MET A 227 -11.67 -5.03 7.13
C MET A 227 -10.35 -5.67 6.69
N SER A 228 -9.21 -5.07 7.05
CA SER A 228 -7.89 -5.64 6.71
C SER A 228 -7.66 -6.98 7.41
N SER A 229 -8.09 -7.13 8.67
CA SER A 229 -7.99 -8.40 9.40
C SER A 229 -8.89 -9.47 8.78
N THR A 230 -10.11 -9.14 8.39
CA THR A 230 -11.04 -10.05 7.69
C THR A 230 -10.46 -10.54 6.37
N LEU A 231 -9.89 -9.63 5.56
CA LEU A 231 -9.24 -9.99 4.29
C LEU A 231 -8.02 -10.89 4.51
N ARG A 232 -7.24 -10.63 5.56
CA ARG A 232 -6.09 -11.47 5.92
C ARG A 232 -6.54 -12.88 6.30
N THR A 233 -7.54 -12.99 7.16
CA THR A 233 -8.10 -14.29 7.60
C THR A 233 -8.66 -15.07 6.42
N LEU A 234 -9.42 -14.41 5.55
CA LEU A 234 -9.96 -15.03 4.34
C LEU A 234 -8.86 -15.56 3.41
N ARG A 235 -7.80 -14.78 3.21
CA ARG A 235 -6.64 -15.21 2.41
C ARG A 235 -5.98 -16.45 3.01
N LEU A 236 -5.78 -16.48 4.34
CA LEU A 236 -5.20 -17.64 5.03
C LEU A 236 -6.09 -18.89 4.92
N LEU A 237 -7.42 -18.72 5.03
CA LEU A 237 -8.38 -19.82 4.83
C LEU A 237 -8.31 -20.38 3.41
N LEU A 238 -8.31 -19.49 2.39
CA LEU A 238 -8.19 -19.93 0.99
C LEU A 238 -6.87 -20.65 0.73
N GLN A 239 -5.78 -20.13 1.28
CA GLN A 239 -4.47 -20.74 1.16
C GLN A 239 -4.44 -22.13 1.81
N SER A 240 -5.07 -22.28 2.98
CA SER A 240 -5.16 -23.56 3.69
C SER A 240 -6.05 -24.60 2.99
N LEU A 241 -7.05 -24.13 2.22
CA LEU A 241 -7.96 -25.02 1.46
C LEU A 241 -7.34 -25.53 0.15
N ILE A 242 -6.34 -24.83 -0.40
CA ILE A 242 -5.64 -25.21 -1.63
C ILE A 242 -4.50 -26.20 -1.34
N LEU A 243 -3.93 -26.14 -0.13
CA LEU A 243 -2.88 -27.05 0.35
C LEU A 243 -3.45 -28.39 0.79
#